data_8a7f30efb5b3d5d00f2ca4602bde738f
#
_entry.id   8a7f30efb5b3d5d00f2ca4602bde738f
#
_cell.length_a   1.000
_cell.length_b   1.000
_cell.length_c   1.000
_cell.angle_alpha   90.00
_cell.angle_beta   90.00
_cell.angle_gamma   90.00
#
_symmetry.space_group_name_H-M   'P 1'
#
loop_
_entity.id
_entity.type
_entity.pdbx_description
1 polymer ?
#
loop_
_entity_poly.entity_id
_entity_poly.type
_entity_poly.pdbx_seq_one_letter_code
_entity_poly.pdbx_strand_id
1 'polypeptide(L)'
;STLHGCPPNEIEAIASYLITEKHLNTFVKCNPTILGYEFARSRLDSMGYDYIAFDDRHFREDLQYKDAVPMFHRLKELAEKNGLEFGLKLSNTFPVDVKANELPSEEMYMSGRALYPLTIEMANRFANEFKGALRISYSGGADFFNIKQLFEAGIWPITMATTILKPGGYGRMVQLGNLLDGCEFKPFAGVDYEAVARLSEEAPTNFHYIKPIKEAPDRKMGKGK
;
A
#
# COMPACT_ATOMS: atom_id res chain seq x y z
N SER A 1 -4.90 -4.69 -12.14
CA SER A 1 -4.03 -3.63 -11.62
C SER A 1 -4.21 -2.39 -12.45
N THR A 2 -4.32 -1.23 -11.82
CA THR A 2 -4.36 0.04 -12.53
C THR A 2 -2.94 0.38 -13.01
N LEU A 3 -2.83 0.78 -14.29
CA LEU A 3 -1.63 1.41 -14.81
C LEU A 3 -1.63 2.89 -14.37
N HIS A 4 -0.45 3.49 -14.27
CA HIS A 4 -0.34 4.94 -14.13
C HIS A 4 -1.00 5.63 -15.33
N GLY A 5 -1.76 6.69 -15.07
CA GLY A 5 -2.48 7.44 -16.10
C GLY A 5 -3.73 6.76 -16.68
N CYS A 6 -4.19 5.63 -16.09
CA CYS A 6 -5.44 5.01 -16.55
C CYS A 6 -6.65 5.85 -16.12
N PRO A 7 -7.51 6.31 -17.06
CA PRO A 7 -8.66 7.14 -16.74
C PRO A 7 -9.69 6.41 -15.85
N PRO A 8 -10.40 7.12 -14.96
CA PRO A 8 -11.39 6.50 -14.07
C PRO A 8 -12.49 5.70 -14.81
N ASN A 9 -12.96 6.20 -15.94
CA ASN A 9 -13.98 5.53 -16.73
C ASN A 9 -13.50 4.20 -17.35
N GLU A 10 -12.24 4.09 -17.72
CA GLU A 10 -11.66 2.83 -18.20
C GLU A 10 -11.49 1.83 -17.06
N ILE A 11 -11.06 2.28 -15.89
CA ILE A 11 -10.97 1.43 -14.68
C ILE A 11 -12.36 0.87 -14.35
N GLU A 12 -13.38 1.72 -14.34
CA GLU A 12 -14.76 1.31 -14.06
C GLU A 12 -15.29 0.34 -15.11
N ALA A 13 -15.05 0.61 -16.40
CA ALA A 13 -15.48 -0.26 -17.48
C ALA A 13 -14.84 -1.66 -17.40
N ILE A 14 -13.53 -1.73 -17.12
CA ILE A 14 -12.83 -3.01 -16.95
C ILE A 14 -13.37 -3.77 -15.75
N ALA A 15 -13.51 -3.10 -14.60
CA ALA A 15 -14.02 -3.73 -13.38
C ALA A 15 -15.46 -4.22 -13.56
N SER A 16 -16.32 -3.40 -14.18
CA SER A 16 -17.70 -3.77 -14.49
C SER A 16 -17.77 -5.01 -15.41
N TYR A 17 -16.96 -5.04 -16.48
CA TYR A 17 -16.87 -6.20 -17.37
C TYR A 17 -16.45 -7.47 -16.65
N LEU A 18 -15.47 -7.39 -15.75
CA LEU A 18 -15.05 -8.55 -14.95
C LEU A 18 -16.16 -9.06 -14.03
N ILE A 19 -16.96 -8.17 -13.47
CA ILE A 19 -18.10 -8.50 -12.60
C ILE A 19 -19.25 -9.07 -13.41
N THR A 20 -19.71 -8.37 -14.46
CA THR A 20 -20.95 -8.71 -15.18
C THR A 20 -20.78 -9.82 -16.20
N GLU A 21 -19.70 -9.78 -17.00
CA GLU A 21 -19.49 -10.70 -18.11
C GLU A 21 -18.63 -11.92 -17.72
N LYS A 22 -17.68 -11.72 -16.81
CA LYS A 22 -16.77 -12.79 -16.37
C LYS A 22 -17.19 -13.42 -15.05
N HIS A 23 -18.14 -12.82 -14.35
CA HIS A 23 -18.62 -13.28 -13.03
C HIS A 23 -17.48 -13.53 -12.02
N LEU A 24 -16.58 -12.55 -11.90
CA LEU A 24 -15.40 -12.63 -11.04
C LEU A 24 -15.49 -11.65 -9.88
N ASN A 25 -15.13 -12.11 -8.68
CA ASN A 25 -14.77 -11.21 -7.59
C ASN A 25 -13.64 -10.30 -8.06
N THR A 26 -13.78 -8.99 -7.91
CA THR A 26 -12.91 -8.02 -8.57
C THR A 26 -12.30 -7.05 -7.58
N PHE A 27 -10.99 -6.84 -7.68
CA PHE A 27 -10.25 -5.87 -6.87
C PHE A 27 -9.56 -4.85 -7.76
N VAL A 28 -9.78 -3.56 -7.47
CA VAL A 28 -9.02 -2.47 -8.12
C VAL A 28 -7.76 -2.20 -7.30
N LYS A 29 -6.60 -2.30 -7.94
CA LYS A 29 -5.32 -1.98 -7.30
C LYS A 29 -5.03 -0.50 -7.47
N CYS A 30 -4.90 0.23 -6.36
CA CYS A 30 -4.71 1.67 -6.33
C CYS A 30 -3.22 2.05 -6.23
N ASN A 31 -2.90 3.22 -6.80
CA ASN A 31 -1.58 3.84 -6.68
C ASN A 31 -1.53 4.74 -5.44
N PRO A 32 -0.37 4.85 -4.74
CA PRO A 32 -0.24 5.74 -3.59
C PRO A 32 -0.43 7.23 -3.93
N THR A 33 -0.33 7.58 -5.19
CA THR A 33 -0.61 8.93 -5.73
C THR A 33 -2.03 9.42 -5.44
N ILE A 34 -2.97 8.50 -5.17
CA ILE A 34 -4.35 8.83 -4.76
C ILE A 34 -4.44 9.66 -3.47
N LEU A 35 -3.38 9.65 -2.66
CA LEU A 35 -3.28 10.45 -1.43
C LEU A 35 -3.12 11.95 -1.68
N GLY A 36 -2.67 12.32 -2.90
CA GLY A 36 -2.31 13.68 -3.29
C GLY A 36 -0.84 14.02 -3.01
N TYR A 37 -0.29 14.92 -3.84
CA TYR A 37 1.13 15.27 -3.82
C TYR A 37 1.56 15.86 -2.47
N GLU A 38 0.85 16.86 -1.96
CA GLU A 38 1.20 17.54 -0.71
C GLU A 38 1.24 16.59 0.48
N PHE A 39 0.26 15.67 0.56
CA PHE A 39 0.24 14.66 1.61
C PHE A 39 1.44 13.71 1.51
N ALA A 40 1.70 13.17 0.32
CA ALA A 40 2.79 12.23 0.12
C ALA A 40 4.14 12.88 0.41
N ARG A 41 4.34 14.13 -0.04
CA ARG A 41 5.57 14.90 0.19
C ARG A 41 5.78 15.16 1.69
N SER A 42 4.77 15.73 2.34
CA SER A 42 4.83 16.01 3.78
C SER A 42 5.09 14.76 4.62
N ARG A 43 4.43 13.65 4.27
CA ARG A 43 4.60 12.37 4.98
C ARG A 43 6.01 11.84 4.84
N LEU A 44 6.56 11.82 3.63
CA LEU A 44 7.92 11.32 3.38
C LEU A 44 8.97 12.21 4.02
N ASP A 45 8.81 13.53 3.97
CA ASP A 45 9.72 14.50 4.60
C ASP A 45 9.76 14.30 6.12
N SER A 46 8.60 14.18 6.76
CA SER A 46 8.51 13.96 8.22
C SER A 46 9.18 12.67 8.70
N MET A 47 9.33 11.70 7.78
CA MET A 47 9.98 10.41 8.06
C MET A 47 11.48 10.40 7.70
N GLY A 48 12.05 11.53 7.25
CA GLY A 48 13.45 11.66 6.85
C GLY A 48 13.74 11.16 5.43
N TYR A 49 12.72 11.04 4.58
CA TYR A 49 12.84 10.68 3.16
C TYR A 49 12.76 11.91 2.24
N ASP A 50 13.17 13.07 2.74
CA ASP A 50 13.24 14.36 2.04
C ASP A 50 14.11 14.35 0.78
N TYR A 51 15.09 13.45 0.73
CA TYR A 51 15.97 13.26 -0.42
C TYR A 51 15.30 12.51 -1.60
N ILE A 52 14.15 11.87 -1.39
CA ILE A 52 13.42 11.19 -2.47
C ILE A 52 12.79 12.25 -3.37
N ALA A 53 13.17 12.24 -4.64
CA ALA A 53 12.67 13.18 -5.63
C ALA A 53 11.46 12.60 -6.36
N PHE A 54 10.42 13.39 -6.52
CA PHE A 54 9.27 13.16 -7.39
C PHE A 54 8.53 14.47 -7.62
N ASP A 55 7.84 14.58 -8.74
CA ASP A 55 6.99 15.71 -9.09
C ASP A 55 5.49 15.37 -8.92
N ASP A 56 4.63 16.29 -9.32
CA ASP A 56 3.18 16.13 -9.21
C ASP A 56 2.53 15.46 -10.46
N ARG A 57 3.29 15.09 -11.48
CA ARG A 57 2.78 14.54 -12.74
C ARG A 57 1.89 13.31 -12.51
N HIS A 58 2.42 12.28 -11.87
CA HIS A 58 1.67 11.06 -11.59
C HIS A 58 0.45 11.32 -10.70
N PHE A 59 0.53 12.30 -9.80
CA PHE A 59 -0.61 12.66 -8.95
C PHE A 59 -1.74 13.33 -9.72
N ARG A 60 -1.45 14.02 -10.84
CA ARG A 60 -2.47 14.61 -11.71
C ARG A 60 -3.07 13.64 -12.69
N GLU A 61 -2.26 12.69 -13.17
CA GLU A 61 -2.63 11.73 -14.21
C GLU A 61 -3.32 10.48 -13.68
N ASP A 62 -2.97 10.04 -12.48
CA ASP A 62 -3.54 8.86 -11.84
C ASP A 62 -4.95 9.13 -11.28
N LEU A 63 -5.64 8.04 -10.94
CA LEU A 63 -6.95 8.08 -10.29
C LEU A 63 -6.94 8.95 -9.05
N GLN A 64 -7.80 9.97 -9.04
CA GLN A 64 -7.97 10.88 -7.91
C GLN A 64 -8.93 10.31 -6.88
N TYR A 65 -8.72 10.60 -5.59
CA TYR A 65 -9.58 10.13 -4.50
C TYR A 65 -11.06 10.52 -4.70
N LYS A 66 -11.29 11.77 -5.13
CA LYS A 66 -12.64 12.30 -5.39
C LYS A 66 -13.41 11.54 -6.48
N ASP A 67 -12.69 10.98 -7.47
CA ASP A 67 -13.27 10.21 -8.57
C ASP A 67 -13.36 8.72 -8.20
N ALA A 68 -12.43 8.24 -7.38
CA ALA A 68 -12.36 6.86 -6.91
C ALA A 68 -13.54 6.49 -6.01
N VAL A 69 -13.86 7.32 -5.03
CA VAL A 69 -14.90 7.03 -4.03
C VAL A 69 -16.26 6.74 -4.67
N PRO A 70 -16.85 7.64 -5.49
CA PRO A 70 -18.13 7.36 -6.12
C PRO A 70 -18.08 6.15 -7.07
N MET A 71 -16.97 5.96 -7.79
CA MET A 71 -16.77 4.79 -8.65
C MET A 71 -16.77 3.49 -7.84
N PHE A 72 -16.08 3.45 -6.72
CA PHE A 72 -16.01 2.24 -5.87
C PHE A 72 -17.34 1.92 -5.21
N HIS A 73 -18.16 2.93 -4.86
CA HIS A 73 -19.52 2.69 -4.42
C HIS A 73 -20.36 2.00 -5.50
N ARG A 74 -20.33 2.50 -6.74
CA ARG A 74 -21.03 1.87 -7.88
C ARG A 74 -20.57 0.45 -8.16
N LEU A 75 -19.25 0.21 -8.16
CA LEU A 75 -18.67 -1.11 -8.39
C LEU A 75 -19.02 -2.10 -7.28
N LYS A 76 -19.05 -1.64 -6.02
CA LYS A 76 -19.49 -2.46 -4.88
C LYS A 76 -20.93 -2.87 -5.04
N GLU A 77 -21.83 -1.93 -5.32
CA GLU A 77 -23.26 -2.23 -5.57
C GLU A 77 -23.44 -3.18 -6.77
N LEU A 78 -22.67 -2.98 -7.84
CA LEU A 78 -22.72 -3.83 -9.02
C LEU A 78 -22.30 -5.27 -8.71
N ALA A 79 -21.23 -5.45 -7.92
CA ALA A 79 -20.78 -6.76 -7.49
C ALA A 79 -21.82 -7.45 -6.61
N GLU A 80 -22.37 -6.75 -5.62
CA GLU A 80 -23.43 -7.28 -4.73
C GLU A 80 -24.65 -7.74 -5.51
N LYS A 81 -25.12 -6.96 -6.50
CA LYS A 81 -26.23 -7.33 -7.39
C LYS A 81 -25.95 -8.61 -8.20
N ASN A 82 -24.69 -8.90 -8.46
CA ASN A 82 -24.26 -10.11 -9.19
C ASN A 82 -23.87 -11.27 -8.23
N GLY A 83 -24.07 -11.12 -6.92
CA GLY A 83 -23.66 -12.12 -5.92
C GLY A 83 -22.14 -12.28 -5.79
N LEU A 84 -21.42 -11.24 -6.11
CA LEU A 84 -19.95 -11.18 -6.13
C LEU A 84 -19.42 -10.15 -5.15
N GLU A 85 -18.10 -10.16 -4.95
CA GLU A 85 -17.40 -9.25 -4.08
C GLU A 85 -16.55 -8.27 -4.89
N PHE A 86 -16.61 -6.99 -4.47
CA PHE A 86 -15.70 -5.94 -4.92
C PHE A 86 -14.82 -5.50 -3.75
N GLY A 87 -13.55 -5.22 -4.03
CA GLY A 87 -12.60 -4.73 -3.04
C GLY A 87 -11.47 -3.90 -3.64
N LEU A 88 -10.59 -3.45 -2.79
CA LEU A 88 -9.39 -2.71 -3.17
C LEU A 88 -8.13 -3.50 -2.87
N LYS A 89 -7.12 -3.39 -3.73
CA LYS A 89 -5.76 -3.83 -3.44
C LYS A 89 -4.86 -2.61 -3.22
N LEU A 90 -4.33 -2.50 -2.02
CA LEU A 90 -3.49 -1.39 -1.61
C LEU A 90 -2.07 -1.90 -1.30
N SER A 91 -1.04 -1.45 -1.97
CA SER A 91 -1.00 -0.51 -3.09
C SER A 91 -0.06 -1.01 -4.19
N ASN A 92 0.03 -0.26 -5.29
CA ASN A 92 1.19 -0.31 -6.17
C ASN A 92 2.41 0.30 -5.48
N THR A 93 3.58 0.18 -6.12
CA THR A 93 4.79 0.91 -5.74
C THR A 93 4.62 2.40 -6.00
N PHE A 94 5.45 3.21 -5.35
CA PHE A 94 5.41 4.67 -5.49
C PHE A 94 6.47 5.14 -6.49
N PRO A 95 6.11 5.87 -7.56
CA PRO A 95 7.06 6.36 -8.56
C PRO A 95 7.92 7.47 -7.96
N VAL A 96 9.21 7.41 -8.23
CA VAL A 96 10.21 8.40 -7.79
C VAL A 96 11.24 8.61 -8.90
N ASP A 97 11.82 9.81 -8.96
CA ASP A 97 12.81 10.16 -9.96
C ASP A 97 14.18 9.54 -9.64
N VAL A 98 14.90 9.13 -10.66
CA VAL A 98 16.32 8.79 -10.59
C VAL A 98 17.14 10.07 -10.67
N LYS A 99 17.90 10.40 -9.62
CA LYS A 99 18.71 11.63 -9.55
C LYS A 99 20.22 11.38 -9.44
N ALA A 100 20.62 10.18 -9.05
CA ALA A 100 22.01 9.82 -8.80
C ALA A 100 22.48 8.62 -9.64
N ASN A 101 21.86 8.38 -10.79
CA ASN A 101 22.14 7.24 -11.69
C ASN A 101 22.01 5.88 -10.99
N GLU A 102 21.06 5.75 -10.03
CA GLU A 102 20.80 4.49 -9.32
C GLU A 102 20.35 3.38 -10.27
N LEU A 103 19.63 3.75 -11.35
CA LEU A 103 19.15 2.87 -12.41
C LEU A 103 19.33 3.55 -13.79
N PRO A 104 19.42 2.77 -14.88
CA PRO A 104 19.48 3.29 -16.25
C PRO A 104 18.09 3.70 -16.76
N SER A 105 17.35 4.47 -15.98
CA SER A 105 15.99 4.96 -16.29
C SER A 105 15.80 6.32 -15.63
N GLU A 106 14.80 7.08 -16.09
CA GLU A 106 14.46 8.37 -15.48
C GLU A 106 13.68 8.19 -14.17
N GLU A 107 12.97 7.08 -14.05
CA GLU A 107 12.12 6.75 -12.90
C GLU A 107 12.51 5.40 -12.28
N MET A 108 12.29 5.29 -10.99
CA MET A 108 12.31 4.06 -10.23
C MET A 108 11.10 3.99 -9.29
N TYR A 109 10.96 2.88 -8.56
CA TYR A 109 9.77 2.65 -7.75
C TYR A 109 10.13 2.35 -6.31
N MET A 110 9.69 3.21 -5.40
CA MET A 110 9.82 2.98 -3.96
C MET A 110 8.88 1.86 -3.53
N SER A 111 9.40 0.93 -2.74
CA SER A 111 8.67 -0.24 -2.21
C SER A 111 9.15 -0.62 -0.80
N GLY A 112 8.57 -1.67 -0.23
CA GLY A 112 8.94 -2.17 1.08
C GLY A 112 8.47 -1.28 2.23
N ARG A 113 9.19 -1.28 3.34
CA ARG A 113 8.77 -0.63 4.59
C ARG A 113 8.50 0.86 4.47
N ALA A 114 9.31 1.59 3.70
CA ALA A 114 9.12 3.01 3.48
C ALA A 114 7.76 3.35 2.85
N LEU A 115 7.17 2.40 2.12
CA LEU A 115 5.86 2.54 1.49
C LEU A 115 4.70 2.34 2.49
N TYR A 116 4.92 1.58 3.58
CA TYR A 116 3.85 1.24 4.53
C TYR A 116 3.07 2.46 5.05
N PRO A 117 3.69 3.57 5.49
CA PRO A 117 2.96 4.73 6.00
C PRO A 117 2.08 5.45 4.98
N LEU A 118 2.39 5.32 3.68
CA LEU A 118 1.50 5.78 2.63
C LEU A 118 0.35 4.79 2.41
N THR A 119 0.67 3.50 2.35
CA THR A 119 -0.34 2.48 2.07
C THR A 119 -1.35 2.31 3.20
N ILE A 120 -0.90 2.39 4.47
CA ILE A 120 -1.83 2.29 5.60
C ILE A 120 -2.74 3.51 5.70
N GLU A 121 -2.27 4.68 5.27
CA GLU A 121 -3.15 5.86 5.17
C GLU A 121 -4.19 5.71 4.06
N MET A 122 -3.84 5.10 2.92
CA MET A 122 -4.85 4.74 1.91
C MET A 122 -5.91 3.82 2.50
N ALA A 123 -5.47 2.78 3.24
CA ALA A 123 -6.38 1.86 3.91
C ALA A 123 -7.26 2.59 4.93
N ASN A 124 -6.70 3.51 5.71
CA ASN A 124 -7.43 4.35 6.65
C ASN A 124 -8.52 5.17 5.97
N ARG A 125 -8.20 5.89 4.91
CA ARG A 125 -9.18 6.72 4.17
C ARG A 125 -10.32 5.88 3.62
N PHE A 126 -10.02 4.78 2.94
CA PHE A 126 -11.06 3.93 2.36
C PHE A 126 -11.84 3.14 3.42
N ALA A 127 -11.20 2.64 4.46
CA ALA A 127 -11.89 1.95 5.54
C ALA A 127 -12.88 2.87 6.26
N ASN A 128 -12.51 4.14 6.50
CA ASN A 128 -13.40 5.13 7.08
C ASN A 128 -14.54 5.53 6.13
N GLU A 129 -14.25 5.74 4.84
CA GLU A 129 -15.25 6.10 3.82
C GLU A 129 -16.36 5.04 3.72
N PHE A 130 -15.95 3.78 3.66
CA PHE A 130 -16.87 2.65 3.53
C PHE A 130 -17.30 2.03 4.87
N LYS A 131 -16.92 2.65 6.01
CA LYS A 131 -17.23 2.14 7.36
C LYS A 131 -16.86 0.66 7.53
N GLY A 132 -15.72 0.28 6.98
CA GLY A 132 -15.19 -1.08 7.00
C GLY A 132 -15.87 -2.07 6.04
N ALA A 133 -16.94 -1.68 5.34
CA ALA A 133 -17.72 -2.60 4.51
C ALA A 133 -17.03 -3.01 3.19
N LEU A 134 -15.92 -2.36 2.82
CA LEU A 134 -15.17 -2.67 1.62
C LEU A 134 -13.95 -3.53 1.95
N ARG A 135 -13.82 -4.69 1.29
CA ARG A 135 -12.65 -5.55 1.49
C ARG A 135 -11.38 -4.87 0.98
N ILE A 136 -10.34 -4.91 1.80
CA ILE A 136 -9.00 -4.44 1.46
C ILE A 136 -8.04 -5.63 1.41
N SER A 137 -7.44 -5.87 0.24
CA SER A 137 -6.24 -6.68 0.07
C SER A 137 -5.01 -5.78 0.20
N TYR A 138 -3.95 -6.24 0.86
CA TYR A 138 -2.80 -5.40 1.17
C TYR A 138 -1.51 -5.90 0.50
N SER A 139 -0.67 -4.98 0.04
CA SER A 139 0.65 -5.32 -0.52
C SER A 139 1.74 -4.25 -0.30
N GLY A 140 1.39 -3.03 0.04
CA GLY A 140 2.33 -1.90 0.15
C GLY A 140 3.10 -1.89 1.47
N GLY A 141 4.24 -2.57 1.53
CA GLY A 141 5.11 -2.57 2.70
C GLY A 141 4.71 -3.54 3.80
N ALA A 142 3.85 -4.53 3.51
CA ALA A 142 3.57 -5.61 4.45
C ALA A 142 4.86 -6.38 4.78
N ASP A 143 5.13 -6.57 6.05
CA ASP A 143 6.28 -7.31 6.56
C ASP A 143 6.07 -7.83 7.99
N PHE A 144 7.17 -8.29 8.61
CA PHE A 144 7.19 -8.85 9.95
C PHE A 144 6.61 -7.92 11.04
N PHE A 145 6.69 -6.60 10.85
CA PHE A 145 6.31 -5.64 11.89
C PHE A 145 4.83 -5.24 11.84
N ASN A 146 4.10 -5.61 10.80
CA ASN A 146 2.73 -5.14 10.61
C ASN A 146 1.73 -6.20 10.15
N ILE A 147 2.20 -7.38 9.70
CA ILE A 147 1.31 -8.41 9.14
C ILE A 147 0.21 -8.86 10.12
N LYS A 148 0.54 -8.99 11.41
CA LYS A 148 -0.41 -9.44 12.42
C LYS A 148 -1.51 -8.39 12.65
N GLN A 149 -1.12 -7.14 12.83
CA GLN A 149 -2.06 -6.04 13.05
C GLN A 149 -2.97 -5.83 11.82
N LEU A 150 -2.42 -5.94 10.61
CA LEU A 150 -3.21 -5.87 9.38
C LEU A 150 -4.25 -6.98 9.33
N PHE A 151 -3.84 -8.21 9.62
CA PHE A 151 -4.72 -9.37 9.62
C PHE A 151 -5.82 -9.25 10.68
N GLU A 152 -5.46 -8.89 11.92
CA GLU A 152 -6.39 -8.69 13.03
C GLU A 152 -7.38 -7.54 12.77
N ALA A 153 -6.98 -6.51 12.01
CA ALA A 153 -7.87 -5.44 11.54
C ALA A 153 -8.81 -5.86 10.39
N GLY A 154 -8.81 -7.13 9.98
CA GLY A 154 -9.66 -7.62 8.89
C GLY A 154 -9.14 -7.30 7.49
N ILE A 155 -7.87 -6.88 7.35
CA ILE A 155 -7.23 -6.62 6.07
C ILE A 155 -6.56 -7.89 5.56
N TRP A 156 -7.15 -8.52 4.56
CA TRP A 156 -6.64 -9.70 3.88
C TRP A 156 -7.37 -9.93 2.53
N PRO A 157 -6.74 -10.62 1.54
CA PRO A 157 -5.42 -11.26 1.59
C PRO A 157 -4.27 -10.25 1.64
N ILE A 158 -3.17 -10.66 2.28
CA ILE A 158 -1.93 -9.88 2.36
C ILE A 158 -0.91 -10.52 1.42
N THR A 159 -0.28 -9.71 0.57
CA THR A 159 0.77 -10.15 -0.33
C THR A 159 2.05 -9.34 -0.07
N MET A 160 3.20 -9.96 -0.30
CA MET A 160 4.49 -9.30 -0.10
C MET A 160 5.50 -9.75 -1.15
N ALA A 161 6.36 -8.83 -1.55
CA ALA A 161 7.45 -9.09 -2.48
C ALA A 161 8.79 -8.67 -1.88
N THR A 162 8.96 -7.40 -1.54
CA THR A 162 10.24 -6.85 -1.06
C THR A 162 10.81 -7.60 0.14
N THR A 163 9.96 -8.08 1.04
CA THR A 163 10.40 -8.84 2.23
C THR A 163 11.09 -10.13 1.86
N ILE A 164 10.60 -10.87 0.87
CA ILE A 164 11.17 -12.15 0.44
C ILE A 164 12.35 -11.98 -0.52
N LEU A 165 12.55 -10.80 -1.11
CA LEU A 165 13.71 -10.49 -1.93
C LEU A 165 14.97 -10.14 -1.10
N LYS A 166 14.80 -9.92 0.20
CA LYS A 166 15.92 -9.66 1.13
C LYS A 166 16.59 -10.96 1.58
N PRO A 167 17.81 -10.90 2.16
CA PRO A 167 18.48 -12.06 2.73
C PRO A 167 17.54 -12.85 3.66
N GLY A 168 17.51 -14.18 3.53
CA GLY A 168 16.56 -15.08 4.16
C GLY A 168 15.45 -15.56 3.20
N GLY A 169 15.21 -14.87 2.10
CA GLY A 169 14.37 -15.32 1.01
C GLY A 169 13.00 -15.85 1.45
N TYR A 170 12.58 -16.97 0.87
CA TYR A 170 11.32 -17.63 1.21
C TYR A 170 11.26 -18.16 2.65
N GLY A 171 12.38 -18.38 3.34
CA GLY A 171 12.41 -18.73 4.76
C GLY A 171 11.73 -17.67 5.64
N ARG A 172 11.66 -16.42 5.20
CA ARG A 172 10.92 -15.36 5.88
C ARG A 172 9.41 -15.60 5.91
N MET A 173 8.86 -16.35 4.95
CA MET A 173 7.43 -16.70 4.93
C MET A 173 7.06 -17.57 6.14
N VAL A 174 7.95 -18.45 6.58
CA VAL A 174 7.75 -19.24 7.80
C VAL A 174 7.68 -18.33 9.02
N GLN A 175 8.63 -17.37 9.13
CA GLN A 175 8.62 -16.40 10.22
C GLN A 175 7.35 -15.54 10.26
N LEU A 176 6.86 -15.15 9.09
CA LEU A 176 5.61 -14.38 8.96
C LEU A 176 4.39 -15.22 9.31
N GLY A 177 4.37 -16.49 8.87
CA GLY A 177 3.33 -17.45 9.24
C GLY A 177 3.23 -17.65 10.74
N ASN A 178 4.38 -17.84 11.41
CA ASN A 178 4.43 -18.02 12.86
C ASN A 178 3.85 -16.84 13.64
N LEU A 179 3.88 -15.61 13.09
CA LEU A 179 3.23 -14.45 13.72
C LEU A 179 1.71 -14.53 13.69
N LEU A 180 1.17 -15.32 12.76
CA LEU A 180 -0.27 -15.54 12.61
C LEU A 180 -0.73 -16.82 13.33
N ASP A 181 0.18 -17.55 13.98
CA ASP A 181 -0.17 -18.70 14.77
C ASP A 181 -1.12 -18.29 15.90
N GLY A 182 -2.25 -19.01 15.99
CA GLY A 182 -3.31 -18.70 16.94
C GLY A 182 -4.28 -17.59 16.48
N CYS A 183 -4.03 -16.92 15.36
CA CYS A 183 -5.02 -16.06 14.74
C CYS A 183 -6.10 -16.92 14.07
N GLU A 184 -7.36 -16.68 14.40
CA GLU A 184 -8.48 -17.37 13.78
C GLU A 184 -8.81 -16.74 12.43
N PHE A 185 -8.77 -17.54 11.36
CA PHE A 185 -9.26 -17.12 10.06
C PHE A 185 -10.79 -17.22 10.03
N LYS A 186 -11.45 -16.08 9.87
CA LYS A 186 -12.91 -15.96 9.78
C LYS A 186 -13.33 -15.47 8.39
N PRO A 187 -14.57 -15.76 7.95
CA PRO A 187 -15.13 -15.07 6.79
C PRO A 187 -15.04 -13.54 6.98
N PHE A 188 -14.92 -12.82 5.87
CA PHE A 188 -14.86 -11.37 5.92
C PHE A 188 -16.13 -10.79 6.57
N ALA A 189 -15.95 -10.06 7.66
CA ALA A 189 -17.02 -9.41 8.42
C ALA A 189 -16.86 -7.86 8.46
N GLY A 190 -15.94 -7.35 7.67
CA GLY A 190 -15.57 -5.93 7.62
C GLY A 190 -14.12 -5.69 8.05
N VAL A 191 -13.65 -4.50 7.76
CA VAL A 191 -12.36 -3.96 8.21
C VAL A 191 -12.61 -3.15 9.49
N ASP A 192 -11.84 -3.40 10.54
CA ASP A 192 -11.82 -2.56 11.74
C ASP A 192 -11.15 -1.21 11.39
N TYR A 193 -11.96 -0.25 10.95
CA TYR A 193 -11.47 1.05 10.51
C TYR A 193 -10.87 1.88 11.65
N GLU A 194 -11.27 1.64 12.90
CA GLU A 194 -10.66 2.30 14.06
C GLU A 194 -9.25 1.76 14.33
N ALA A 195 -9.07 0.43 14.24
CA ALA A 195 -7.74 -0.16 14.31
C ALA A 195 -6.83 0.33 13.20
N VAL A 196 -7.34 0.40 11.95
CA VAL A 196 -6.59 0.92 10.81
C VAL A 196 -6.22 2.40 10.99
N ALA A 197 -7.11 3.21 11.56
CA ALA A 197 -6.82 4.61 11.88
C ALA A 197 -5.64 4.74 12.87
N ARG A 198 -5.63 3.94 13.92
CA ARG A 198 -4.50 3.90 14.88
C ARG A 198 -3.18 3.50 14.20
N LEU A 199 -3.20 2.46 13.35
CA LEU A 199 -2.02 2.03 12.60
C LEU A 199 -1.49 3.13 11.67
N SER A 200 -2.40 3.89 11.04
CA SER A 200 -2.02 5.01 10.16
C SER A 200 -1.44 6.19 10.94
N GLU A 201 -1.97 6.48 12.11
CA GLU A 201 -1.47 7.54 12.99
C GLU A 201 -0.07 7.22 13.54
N GLU A 202 0.18 5.97 13.92
CA GLU A 202 1.45 5.51 14.49
C GLU A 202 2.57 5.37 13.45
N ALA A 203 2.22 5.03 12.21
CA ALA A 203 3.19 4.66 11.18
C ALA A 203 4.30 5.70 10.92
N PRO A 204 4.03 7.02 10.84
CA PRO A 204 5.06 8.01 10.49
C PRO A 204 6.10 8.25 11.59
N THR A 205 5.82 7.87 12.82
CA THR A 205 6.74 8.02 13.96
C THR A 205 7.39 6.69 14.37
N ASN A 206 6.94 5.58 13.79
CA ASN A 206 7.45 4.27 14.11
C ASN A 206 8.84 4.04 13.48
N PHE A 207 9.84 3.75 14.31
CA PHE A 207 11.23 3.58 13.90
C PHE A 207 11.45 2.46 12.86
N HIS A 208 10.52 1.53 12.70
CA HIS A 208 10.59 0.50 11.66
C HIS A 208 10.39 1.05 10.24
N TYR A 209 9.74 2.20 10.10
CA TYR A 209 9.34 2.79 8.80
C TYR A 209 10.07 4.09 8.48
N ILE A 210 10.54 4.84 9.50
CA ILE A 210 11.34 6.03 9.28
C ILE A 210 12.72 5.68 8.69
N LYS A 211 13.34 6.64 8.02
CA LYS A 211 14.70 6.48 7.49
C LYS A 211 15.67 6.15 8.63
N PRO A 212 16.41 5.03 8.54
CA PRO A 212 17.42 4.72 9.53
C PRO A 212 18.49 5.83 9.57
N ILE A 213 18.75 6.39 10.75
CA ILE A 213 19.92 7.25 10.96
C ILE A 213 21.12 6.35 10.88
N LYS A 214 21.86 6.41 9.78
CA LYS A 214 23.18 5.80 9.70
C LYS A 214 24.11 6.66 10.55
N GLU A 215 24.51 6.18 11.72
CA GLU A 215 25.66 6.74 12.39
C GLU A 215 26.82 6.72 11.41
N ALA A 216 27.47 7.87 11.21
CA ALA A 216 28.68 7.92 10.40
C ALA A 216 29.66 6.90 10.98
N PRO A 217 30.22 5.98 10.18
CA PRO A 217 31.15 5.00 10.69
C PRO A 217 32.27 5.74 11.42
N ASP A 218 32.51 5.33 12.65
CA ASP A 218 33.48 5.97 13.52
C ASP A 218 34.83 5.97 12.78
N ARG A 219 35.31 7.13 12.34
CA ARG A 219 36.57 7.28 11.56
C ARG A 219 37.81 6.86 12.33
N LYS A 220 37.66 6.23 13.49
CA LYS A 220 38.76 5.74 14.33
C LYS A 220 39.33 4.39 13.94
N MET A 221 38.81 3.68 12.97
CA MET A 221 39.36 2.42 12.48
C MET A 221 40.12 2.58 11.17
N GLY A 222 41.09 3.43 11.12
CA GLY A 222 41.86 3.67 9.91
C GLY A 222 43.32 4.04 10.14
N LYS A 223 43.95 3.45 11.12
CA LYS A 223 45.44 3.39 11.21
C LYS A 223 45.89 1.99 11.62
N GLY A 224 45.61 1.03 10.76
CA GLY A 224 46.38 -0.18 10.67
C GLY A 224 47.47 0.04 9.61
N LYS A 225 48.72 -0.19 10.00
CA LYS A 225 49.89 -0.16 9.15
C LYS A 225 49.80 -1.21 8.06
#